data_499c589635ef206bac3d00848af31780
#
_entry.id   499c589635ef206bac3d00848af31780
#
_cell.length_a   1.000
_cell.length_b   1.000
_cell.length_c   1.000
_cell.angle_alpha   90.00
_cell.angle_beta   90.00
_cell.angle_gamma   90.00
#
_symmetry.space_group_name_H-M   'P 1'
#
loop_
_entity.id
_entity.type
_entity.pdbx_description
1 polymer ?
#
loop_
_entity_poly.entity_id
_entity_poly.type
_entity_poly.pdbx_seq_one_letter_code
_entity_poly.pdbx_strand_id
1 'polypeptide(L)'
;MVAGVLGLVATLVIFTGVMVVAQPKAEKAAAALDPAAAVTLDRPLAARLVPAPPDPAIPPGAPAALPKGKGMWLHYLRQAAGNDPVALVAQAKATGLTHVYLRLGSSKDGFYGQGDLDRLLPVAHAAGLAVVGWDFPYLFDAEADARRAAAEIAYTTPTGQRIDAFSADIETRSEGVNISVPVADTYSRRLRELAGPGYPLVATVPRPRYNKGYPYAEIVRQFDAVAPMVYWLGRDPAVEVDQAVTDLAGLGKPIMPVGQAYDAGPEGGPPGPPPKEQLVRFIQAAQTRGVTGFSFWVWHTTTPDQWAAIREAHS
;
A
#
# COMPACT_ATOMS: atom_id res chain seq x y z
N MET A 1 23.76 -68.89 -40.30
CA MET A 1 24.58 -68.45 -39.16
C MET A 1 24.93 -66.99 -39.41
N VAL A 2 24.21 -66.04 -38.82
CA VAL A 2 24.58 -64.63 -38.81
C VAL A 2 24.20 -64.11 -37.43
N ALA A 3 25.22 -63.71 -36.67
CA ALA A 3 25.10 -63.16 -35.33
C ALA A 3 24.75 -61.67 -35.43
N GLY A 4 23.66 -61.27 -34.84
CA GLY A 4 23.26 -59.86 -34.71
C GLY A 4 23.87 -59.23 -33.43
N VAL A 5 24.58 -58.14 -33.61
CA VAL A 5 25.09 -57.30 -32.53
C VAL A 5 24.05 -56.26 -32.18
N LEU A 6 23.50 -56.33 -30.96
CA LEU A 6 22.67 -55.28 -30.40
C LEU A 6 23.58 -54.17 -29.86
N GLY A 7 23.48 -52.98 -30.47
CA GLY A 7 24.08 -51.77 -29.95
C GLY A 7 23.16 -51.10 -28.93
N LEU A 8 23.62 -51.02 -27.69
CA LEU A 8 22.93 -50.33 -26.62
C LEU A 8 23.28 -48.81 -26.72
N VAL A 9 22.31 -47.97 -27.10
CA VAL A 9 22.46 -46.49 -27.04
C VAL A 9 22.01 -46.06 -25.66
N ALA A 10 22.98 -45.69 -24.81
CA ALA A 10 22.68 -45.08 -23.53
C ALA A 10 22.40 -43.60 -23.72
N THR A 11 21.15 -43.20 -23.58
CA THR A 11 20.76 -41.79 -23.56
C THR A 11 21.06 -41.23 -22.18
N LEU A 12 22.07 -40.35 -22.11
CA LEU A 12 22.43 -39.60 -20.90
C LEU A 12 21.37 -38.47 -20.73
N VAL A 13 20.44 -38.65 -19.82
CA VAL A 13 19.51 -37.59 -19.41
C VAL A 13 20.23 -36.76 -18.30
N ILE A 14 20.70 -35.59 -18.67
CA ILE A 14 21.23 -34.61 -17.72
C ILE A 14 20.02 -33.95 -17.06
N PHE A 15 19.69 -34.33 -15.82
CA PHE A 15 18.82 -33.58 -14.94
C PHE A 15 19.57 -32.35 -14.44
N THR A 16 19.33 -31.19 -15.06
CA THR A 16 19.65 -29.90 -14.44
C THR A 16 18.64 -29.68 -13.32
N GLY A 17 19.02 -30.06 -12.11
CA GLY A 17 18.26 -29.77 -10.91
C GLY A 17 18.22 -28.28 -10.67
N VAL A 18 17.11 -27.62 -11.06
CA VAL A 18 16.78 -26.32 -10.51
C VAL A 18 16.45 -26.57 -9.05
N MET A 19 17.33 -26.13 -8.17
CA MET A 19 17.11 -26.09 -6.74
C MET A 19 16.02 -25.03 -6.49
N VAL A 20 14.74 -25.45 -6.52
CA VAL A 20 13.65 -24.64 -6.01
C VAL A 20 13.86 -24.61 -4.50
N VAL A 21 14.43 -23.52 -4.02
CA VAL A 21 14.40 -23.20 -2.59
C VAL A 21 12.93 -22.96 -2.27
N ALA A 22 12.27 -23.98 -1.71
CA ALA A 22 10.94 -23.86 -1.16
C ALA A 22 11.00 -22.80 -0.05
N GLN A 23 10.44 -21.64 -0.31
CA GLN A 23 10.16 -20.70 0.75
C GLN A 23 9.17 -21.36 1.73
N PRO A 24 9.36 -21.27 3.05
CA PRO A 24 8.48 -21.90 3.99
C PRO A 24 7.07 -21.33 3.80
N LYS A 25 6.09 -22.22 3.59
CA LYS A 25 4.66 -21.91 3.60
C LYS A 25 4.39 -20.93 4.73
N ALA A 26 3.80 -19.80 4.37
CA ALA A 26 3.27 -18.82 5.31
C ALA A 26 1.97 -19.35 5.96
N GLU A 27 2.09 -20.50 6.59
CA GLU A 27 1.15 -21.04 7.56
C GLU A 27 1.72 -20.73 8.96
N LYS A 28 1.98 -19.42 9.21
CA LYS A 28 2.14 -18.97 10.59
C LYS A 28 0.78 -18.56 11.09
N ALA A 29 0.22 -19.46 11.93
CA ALA A 29 -0.81 -19.09 12.87
C ALA A 29 -0.52 -17.67 13.38
N ALA A 30 -1.53 -16.79 13.30
CA ALA A 30 -1.48 -15.48 13.92
C ALA A 30 -1.25 -15.69 15.43
N ALA A 31 0.01 -15.72 15.83
CA ALA A 31 0.35 -15.64 17.23
C ALA A 31 -0.16 -14.29 17.70
N ALA A 32 -1.01 -14.27 18.72
CA ALA A 32 -1.44 -13.05 19.36
C ALA A 32 -0.19 -12.21 19.64
N LEU A 33 -0.19 -10.96 19.16
CA LEU A 33 0.90 -10.05 19.48
C LEU A 33 0.92 -9.88 21.00
N ASP A 34 2.04 -10.22 21.62
CA ASP A 34 2.28 -9.82 23.01
C ASP A 34 2.38 -8.29 23.00
N PRO A 35 1.43 -7.56 23.63
CA PRO A 35 1.42 -6.10 23.60
C PRO A 35 2.65 -5.48 24.26
N ALA A 36 3.41 -6.25 25.03
CA ALA A 36 4.62 -5.80 25.71
C ALA A 36 5.92 -6.20 24.97
N ALA A 37 5.86 -7.08 23.99
CA ALA A 37 7.05 -7.57 23.29
C ALA A 37 7.55 -6.55 22.28
N ALA A 38 8.50 -5.71 22.66
CA ALA A 38 9.32 -4.98 21.70
C ALA A 38 10.15 -6.00 20.90
N VAL A 39 10.09 -5.93 19.56
CA VAL A 39 11.02 -6.68 18.71
C VAL A 39 12.41 -6.11 18.94
N THR A 40 13.34 -6.97 19.31
CA THR A 40 14.76 -6.56 19.38
C THR A 40 15.18 -6.08 17.98
N LEU A 41 15.71 -4.87 17.91
CA LEU A 41 16.24 -4.30 16.66
C LEU A 41 17.20 -5.30 16.02
N ASP A 42 16.88 -5.73 14.80
CA ASP A 42 17.89 -6.34 13.94
C ASP A 42 18.97 -5.28 13.64
N ARG A 43 20.14 -5.42 14.27
CA ARG A 43 21.25 -4.47 14.10
C ARG A 43 21.57 -4.17 12.63
N PRO A 44 21.58 -5.14 11.70
CA PRO A 44 21.77 -4.86 10.28
C PRO A 44 20.68 -3.98 9.66
N LEU A 45 19.44 -4.12 10.09
CA LEU A 45 18.32 -3.30 9.60
C LEU A 45 18.38 -1.89 10.18
N ALA A 46 18.60 -1.75 11.49
CA ALA A 46 18.75 -0.44 12.13
C ALA A 46 19.89 0.39 11.54
N ALA A 47 20.99 -0.26 11.18
CA ALA A 47 22.14 0.39 10.53
C ALA A 47 21.84 0.88 9.09
N ARG A 48 20.73 0.46 8.50
CA ARG A 48 20.30 0.83 7.14
C ARG A 48 19.19 1.91 7.15
N LEU A 49 18.71 2.31 8.33
CA LEU A 49 17.69 3.35 8.41
C LEU A 49 18.30 4.71 8.12
N VAL A 50 17.61 5.49 7.29
CA VAL A 50 17.99 6.87 7.01
C VAL A 50 17.54 7.75 8.18
N PRO A 51 18.43 8.59 8.74
CA PRO A 51 18.04 9.54 9.80
C PRO A 51 16.90 10.45 9.32
N ALA A 52 15.91 10.65 10.18
CA ALA A 52 14.81 11.55 9.88
C ALA A 52 15.27 13.01 9.95
N PRO A 53 14.63 13.90 9.17
CA PRO A 53 14.85 15.34 9.28
C PRO A 53 14.41 15.86 10.67
N PRO A 54 14.81 17.09 11.04
CA PRO A 54 14.22 17.78 12.18
C PRO A 54 12.71 18.00 11.97
N ASP A 55 12.01 18.41 13.03
CA ASP A 55 10.57 18.71 12.95
C ASP A 55 10.29 19.73 11.84
N PRO A 56 9.52 19.40 10.81
CA PRO A 56 9.21 20.34 9.74
C PRO A 56 8.12 21.33 10.18
N ALA A 57 8.23 22.57 9.71
CA ALA A 57 7.12 23.50 9.77
C ALA A 57 6.16 23.19 8.60
N ILE A 58 4.99 22.65 8.90
CA ILE A 58 3.96 22.43 7.86
C ILE A 58 3.25 23.75 7.61
N PRO A 59 3.34 24.33 6.39
CA PRO A 59 2.68 25.60 6.09
C PRO A 59 1.16 25.47 6.24
N PRO A 60 0.46 26.49 6.76
CA PRO A 60 -1.00 26.50 6.71
C PRO A 60 -1.45 26.44 5.25
N GLY A 61 -2.45 25.62 4.98
CA GLY A 61 -3.00 25.44 3.63
C GLY A 61 -4.51 25.40 3.63
N ALA A 62 -5.11 25.39 2.44
CA ALA A 62 -6.53 25.12 2.30
C ALA A 62 -6.88 23.81 3.00
N PRO A 63 -8.03 23.68 3.66
CA PRO A 63 -8.45 22.43 4.27
C PRO A 63 -8.53 21.36 3.17
N ALA A 64 -7.61 20.44 3.22
CA ALA A 64 -7.64 19.26 2.37
C ALA A 64 -8.72 18.30 2.90
N ALA A 65 -9.31 17.50 2.05
CA ALA A 65 -10.34 16.54 2.40
C ALA A 65 -9.82 15.12 2.16
N LEU A 66 -10.36 14.17 2.91
CA LEU A 66 -10.12 12.76 2.61
C LEU A 66 -10.49 12.48 1.14
N PRO A 67 -9.66 11.70 0.42
CA PRO A 67 -9.97 11.30 -0.94
C PRO A 67 -11.27 10.48 -0.97
N LYS A 68 -12.10 10.75 -1.97
CA LYS A 68 -13.38 10.03 -2.21
C LYS A 68 -13.35 9.42 -3.59
N GLY A 69 -14.22 8.43 -3.84
CA GLY A 69 -14.29 7.77 -5.15
C GLY A 69 -13.17 6.76 -5.36
N LYS A 70 -12.68 6.68 -6.61
CA LYS A 70 -11.71 5.66 -7.04
C LYS A 70 -10.28 6.15 -6.98
N GLY A 71 -9.38 5.35 -6.41
CA GLY A 71 -7.95 5.63 -6.34
C GLY A 71 -7.07 4.52 -6.92
N MET A 72 -5.82 4.86 -7.19
CA MET A 72 -4.81 3.90 -7.65
C MET A 72 -3.45 4.20 -7.02
N TRP A 73 -2.74 3.16 -6.63
CA TRP A 73 -1.44 3.25 -5.97
C TRP A 73 -0.29 3.20 -6.98
N LEU A 74 0.74 3.98 -6.70
CA LEU A 74 1.98 4.11 -7.46
C LEU A 74 3.18 3.98 -6.52
N HIS A 75 4.18 3.17 -6.90
CA HIS A 75 5.47 3.21 -6.23
C HIS A 75 6.32 4.39 -6.71
N TYR A 76 6.44 4.53 -8.02
CA TYR A 76 7.24 5.56 -8.66
C TYR A 76 6.56 6.03 -9.95
N LEU A 77 6.70 7.30 -10.26
CA LEU A 77 6.17 7.85 -11.52
C LEU A 77 6.75 7.12 -12.75
N ARG A 78 8.04 6.73 -12.69
CA ARG A 78 8.71 5.98 -13.76
C ARG A 78 8.10 4.61 -14.08
N GLN A 79 7.28 4.06 -13.20
CA GLN A 79 6.57 2.78 -13.41
C GLN A 79 5.16 2.97 -13.98
N ALA A 80 4.75 4.20 -14.23
CA ALA A 80 3.41 4.51 -14.69
C ALA A 80 3.46 5.32 -16.00
N ALA A 81 2.61 4.99 -16.95
CA ALA A 81 2.35 5.74 -18.17
C ALA A 81 3.64 6.20 -18.93
N GLY A 82 4.67 5.36 -18.98
CA GLY A 82 5.92 5.68 -19.64
C GLY A 82 6.74 6.80 -18.97
N ASN A 83 6.58 7.00 -17.67
CA ASN A 83 7.22 8.08 -16.89
C ASN A 83 6.74 9.49 -17.30
N ASP A 84 5.56 9.60 -17.92
CA ASP A 84 4.96 10.86 -18.34
C ASP A 84 3.79 11.22 -17.40
N PRO A 85 3.87 12.28 -16.58
CA PRO A 85 2.80 12.68 -15.68
C PRO A 85 1.54 13.14 -16.45
N VAL A 86 1.67 13.69 -17.66
CA VAL A 86 0.51 14.09 -18.48
C VAL A 86 -0.26 12.86 -18.95
N ALA A 87 0.46 11.83 -19.44
CA ALA A 87 -0.15 10.56 -19.83
C ALA A 87 -0.77 9.83 -18.64
N LEU A 88 -0.11 9.84 -17.47
CA LEU A 88 -0.65 9.28 -16.23
C LEU A 88 -1.97 9.94 -15.87
N VAL A 89 -2.01 11.26 -15.81
CA VAL A 89 -3.22 12.02 -15.43
C VAL A 89 -4.33 11.81 -16.46
N ALA A 90 -4.01 11.79 -17.75
CA ALA A 90 -4.97 11.50 -18.81
C ALA A 90 -5.59 10.09 -18.63
N GLN A 91 -4.78 9.06 -18.36
CA GLN A 91 -5.27 7.71 -18.10
C GLN A 91 -6.12 7.65 -16.81
N ALA A 92 -5.67 8.30 -15.74
CA ALA A 92 -6.42 8.37 -14.48
C ALA A 92 -7.81 8.98 -14.70
N LYS A 93 -7.91 10.12 -15.39
CA LYS A 93 -9.17 10.78 -15.69
C LYS A 93 -10.05 9.95 -16.63
N ALA A 94 -9.48 9.34 -17.66
CA ALA A 94 -10.22 8.46 -18.58
C ALA A 94 -10.77 7.20 -17.89
N THR A 95 -10.16 6.79 -16.76
CA THR A 95 -10.63 5.67 -15.94
C THR A 95 -11.60 6.14 -14.83
N GLY A 96 -11.80 7.44 -14.67
CA GLY A 96 -12.64 8.03 -13.63
C GLY A 96 -12.00 7.97 -12.24
N LEU A 97 -10.66 7.91 -12.16
CA LEU A 97 -9.97 8.08 -10.88
C LEU A 97 -10.12 9.52 -10.39
N THR A 98 -10.31 9.65 -9.10
CA THR A 98 -10.40 10.93 -8.39
C THR A 98 -9.10 11.27 -7.68
N HIS A 99 -8.29 10.26 -7.39
CA HIS A 99 -7.01 10.42 -6.71
C HIS A 99 -6.02 9.31 -7.07
N VAL A 100 -4.74 9.60 -6.84
CA VAL A 100 -3.65 8.62 -6.91
C VAL A 100 -2.84 8.67 -5.63
N TYR A 101 -2.30 7.52 -5.23
CA TYR A 101 -1.35 7.40 -4.12
C TYR A 101 0.06 7.31 -4.71
N LEU A 102 0.96 8.23 -4.34
CA LEU A 102 2.36 8.22 -4.78
C LEU A 102 3.28 7.96 -3.60
N ARG A 103 4.18 6.97 -3.71
CA ARG A 103 5.18 6.70 -2.68
C ARG A 103 6.19 7.82 -2.59
N LEU A 104 6.41 8.31 -1.38
CA LEU A 104 7.32 9.41 -1.12
C LEU A 104 8.57 8.97 -0.38
N GLY A 105 8.46 7.96 0.46
CA GLY A 105 9.58 7.53 1.29
C GLY A 105 9.43 6.18 1.97
N SER A 106 10.43 5.88 2.76
CA SER A 106 10.44 4.79 3.75
C SER A 106 11.51 5.02 4.81
N SER A 107 11.46 4.28 5.92
CA SER A 107 12.55 4.33 6.91
C SER A 107 13.92 3.93 6.33
N LYS A 108 13.94 3.10 5.29
CA LYS A 108 15.18 2.62 4.66
C LYS A 108 15.76 3.59 3.63
N ASP A 109 14.88 4.28 2.91
CA ASP A 109 15.27 5.07 1.74
C ASP A 109 15.19 6.58 2.01
N GLY A 110 14.61 6.98 3.15
CA GLY A 110 14.33 8.37 3.48
C GLY A 110 13.20 8.94 2.62
N PHE A 111 13.09 10.26 2.58
CA PHE A 111 12.18 10.99 1.68
C PHE A 111 12.86 11.18 0.32
N TYR A 112 12.35 10.55 -0.72
CA TYR A 112 12.90 10.57 -2.08
C TYR A 112 11.91 11.02 -3.16
N GLY A 113 10.63 11.20 -2.82
CA GLY A 113 9.55 11.45 -3.76
C GLY A 113 9.48 12.87 -4.33
N GLN A 114 10.38 13.81 -3.94
CA GLN A 114 10.32 15.21 -4.32
C GLN A 114 10.25 15.42 -5.83
N GLY A 115 11.16 14.77 -6.58
CA GLY A 115 11.22 14.93 -8.04
C GLY A 115 9.98 14.38 -8.77
N ASP A 116 9.35 13.34 -8.24
CA ASP A 116 8.08 12.83 -8.76
C ASP A 116 6.93 13.79 -8.42
N LEU A 117 6.92 14.38 -7.21
CA LEU A 117 5.93 15.40 -6.82
C LEU A 117 6.03 16.67 -7.68
N ASP A 118 7.25 17.17 -7.92
CA ASP A 118 7.47 18.36 -8.75
C ASP A 118 6.90 18.24 -10.14
N ARG A 119 6.92 17.03 -10.68
CA ARG A 119 6.41 16.72 -12.03
C ARG A 119 4.92 16.41 -12.03
N LEU A 120 4.41 15.69 -11.02
CA LEU A 120 3.04 15.18 -11.01
C LEU A 120 2.03 16.22 -10.51
N LEU A 121 2.32 16.90 -9.40
CA LEU A 121 1.34 17.77 -8.73
C LEU A 121 0.78 18.87 -9.65
N PRO A 122 1.59 19.61 -10.44
CA PRO A 122 1.06 20.66 -11.30
C PRO A 122 0.04 20.13 -12.33
N VAL A 123 0.30 18.96 -12.90
CA VAL A 123 -0.55 18.35 -13.93
C VAL A 123 -1.79 17.72 -13.30
N ALA A 124 -1.62 17.05 -12.18
CA ALA A 124 -2.72 16.40 -11.44
C ALA A 124 -3.74 17.43 -10.95
N HIS A 125 -3.28 18.48 -10.28
CA HIS A 125 -4.15 19.52 -9.75
C HIS A 125 -4.85 20.32 -10.85
N ALA A 126 -4.15 20.63 -11.95
CA ALA A 126 -4.77 21.28 -13.11
C ALA A 126 -5.93 20.44 -13.70
N ALA A 127 -5.87 19.12 -13.58
CA ALA A 127 -6.91 18.19 -14.02
C ALA A 127 -7.96 17.84 -12.94
N GLY A 128 -7.84 18.40 -11.74
CA GLY A 128 -8.70 18.04 -10.60
C GLY A 128 -8.51 16.60 -10.13
N LEU A 129 -7.28 16.08 -10.21
CA LEU A 129 -6.88 14.78 -9.68
C LEU A 129 -6.09 15.01 -8.38
N ALA A 130 -6.58 14.49 -7.27
CA ALA A 130 -5.88 14.61 -6.00
C ALA A 130 -4.67 13.64 -5.93
N VAL A 131 -3.63 14.05 -5.20
CA VAL A 131 -2.42 13.26 -4.96
C VAL A 131 -2.26 13.02 -3.48
N VAL A 132 -2.37 11.76 -3.07
CA VAL A 132 -2.10 11.27 -1.71
C VAL A 132 -0.65 10.81 -1.66
N GLY A 133 0.17 11.43 -0.82
CA GLY A 133 1.50 10.90 -0.54
C GLY A 133 1.41 9.67 0.34
N TRP A 134 2.30 8.68 0.16
CA TRP A 134 2.38 7.57 1.08
C TRP A 134 3.82 7.17 1.41
N ASP A 135 4.02 6.66 2.62
CA ASP A 135 5.30 6.27 3.18
C ASP A 135 5.21 4.89 3.83
N PHE A 136 6.32 4.15 3.83
CA PHE A 136 6.44 2.86 4.50
C PHE A 136 7.30 2.98 5.76
N PRO A 137 6.69 3.17 6.94
CA PRO A 137 7.42 3.25 8.19
C PRO A 137 7.76 1.85 8.70
N TYR A 138 9.05 1.55 8.91
CA TYR A 138 9.48 0.30 9.55
C TYR A 138 9.35 0.32 11.08
N LEU A 139 9.12 1.48 11.68
CA LEU A 139 8.83 1.71 13.10
C LEU A 139 9.90 1.24 14.08
N PHE A 140 11.16 1.14 13.65
CA PHE A 140 12.28 0.94 14.57
C PHE A 140 12.63 2.21 15.35
N ASP A 141 12.32 3.37 14.78
CA ASP A 141 12.30 4.67 15.43
C ASP A 141 11.02 5.40 15.02
N ALA A 142 9.97 5.23 15.83
CA ALA A 142 8.64 5.76 15.54
C ALA A 142 8.61 7.30 15.47
N GLU A 143 9.45 7.98 16.26
CA GLU A 143 9.59 9.45 16.23
C GLU A 143 10.26 9.91 14.94
N ALA A 144 11.31 9.22 14.50
CA ALA A 144 12.01 9.51 13.25
C ALA A 144 11.09 9.28 12.04
N ASP A 145 10.33 8.20 12.05
CA ASP A 145 9.36 7.88 10.98
C ASP A 145 8.24 8.92 10.92
N ALA A 146 7.73 9.37 12.06
CA ALA A 146 6.73 10.44 12.11
C ALA A 146 7.28 11.78 11.57
N ARG A 147 8.53 12.14 11.89
CA ARG A 147 9.18 13.35 11.36
C ARG A 147 9.40 13.26 9.84
N ARG A 148 9.78 12.10 9.31
CA ARG A 148 9.90 11.90 7.86
C ARG A 148 8.56 12.09 7.16
N ALA A 149 7.52 11.42 7.63
CA ALA A 149 6.15 11.57 7.10
C ALA A 149 5.68 13.04 7.15
N ALA A 150 5.96 13.75 8.24
CA ALA A 150 5.65 15.17 8.36
C ALA A 150 6.46 16.03 7.36
N ALA A 151 7.72 15.69 7.08
CA ALA A 151 8.51 16.38 6.07
C ALA A 151 7.96 16.17 4.65
N GLU A 152 7.42 14.99 4.35
CA GLU A 152 6.72 14.69 3.11
C GLU A 152 5.43 15.52 2.97
N ILE A 153 4.66 15.65 4.05
CA ILE A 153 3.46 16.50 4.12
C ILE A 153 3.82 17.99 3.92
N ALA A 154 4.92 18.44 4.53
CA ALA A 154 5.37 19.84 4.47
C ALA A 154 5.96 20.23 3.12
N TYR A 155 6.35 19.24 2.31
CA TYR A 155 7.01 19.51 1.04
C TYR A 155 6.14 20.34 0.11
N THR A 156 6.74 21.42 -0.40
CA THR A 156 6.10 22.31 -1.37
C THR A 156 6.94 22.30 -2.65
N THR A 157 6.32 22.00 -3.78
CA THR A 157 6.98 22.02 -5.08
C THR A 157 7.46 23.42 -5.44
N PRO A 158 8.40 23.58 -6.40
CA PRO A 158 8.78 24.89 -6.93
C PRO A 158 7.60 25.72 -7.48
N THR A 159 6.49 25.07 -7.82
CA THR A 159 5.25 25.72 -8.26
C THR A 159 4.26 26.03 -7.12
N GLY A 160 4.67 25.81 -5.88
CA GLY A 160 3.87 26.15 -4.68
C GLY A 160 2.79 25.11 -4.31
N GLN A 161 2.84 23.90 -4.85
CA GLN A 161 1.83 22.86 -4.63
C GLN A 161 2.30 21.81 -3.62
N ARG A 162 1.35 21.18 -2.96
CA ARG A 162 1.55 20.14 -1.94
C ARG A 162 0.60 18.98 -2.18
N ILE A 163 0.88 17.83 -1.57
CA ILE A 163 -0.03 16.68 -1.56
C ILE A 163 -1.33 17.01 -0.82
N ASP A 164 -2.43 16.39 -1.24
CA ASP A 164 -3.78 16.66 -0.73
C ASP A 164 -4.09 15.90 0.57
N ALA A 165 -3.48 14.74 0.76
CA ALA A 165 -3.59 13.89 1.93
C ALA A 165 -2.33 13.03 2.08
N PHE A 166 -2.20 12.38 3.22
CA PHE A 166 -1.08 11.47 3.48
C PHE A 166 -1.59 10.11 3.98
N SER A 167 -1.00 9.03 3.48
CA SER A 167 -1.26 7.67 3.92
C SER A 167 -0.01 7.03 4.52
N ALA A 168 -0.09 6.57 5.76
CA ALA A 168 0.93 5.74 6.36
C ALA A 168 0.63 4.27 6.06
N ASP A 169 1.54 3.58 5.39
CA ASP A 169 1.45 2.17 5.06
C ASP A 169 2.06 1.33 6.19
N ILE A 170 1.24 1.08 7.21
CA ILE A 170 1.67 0.46 8.46
C ILE A 170 1.44 -1.05 8.38
N GLU A 171 2.51 -1.76 8.11
CA GLU A 171 2.50 -3.19 7.87
C GLU A 171 2.71 -4.05 9.13
N THR A 172 2.76 -5.35 8.94
CA THR A 172 2.95 -6.34 10.01
C THR A 172 4.42 -6.62 10.29
N ARG A 173 4.68 -7.38 11.35
CA ARG A 173 6.02 -7.89 11.67
C ARG A 173 6.57 -8.83 10.59
N SER A 174 5.71 -9.55 9.87
CA SER A 174 6.14 -10.39 8.76
C SER A 174 6.74 -9.60 7.60
N GLU A 175 6.30 -8.33 7.44
CA GLU A 175 6.86 -7.37 6.47
C GLU A 175 8.06 -6.59 7.03
N GLY A 176 8.54 -6.97 8.22
CA GLY A 176 9.70 -6.39 8.86
C GLY A 176 9.42 -5.12 9.67
N VAL A 177 8.17 -4.78 9.93
CA VAL A 177 7.79 -3.60 10.71
C VAL A 177 7.86 -3.91 12.20
N ASN A 178 8.48 -3.03 12.97
CA ASN A 178 8.58 -3.15 14.43
C ASN A 178 7.30 -2.65 15.12
N ILE A 179 6.17 -3.30 14.81
CA ILE A 179 4.86 -2.89 15.33
C ILE A 179 4.55 -3.47 16.72
N SER A 180 4.12 -2.62 17.62
CA SER A 180 3.56 -2.94 18.93
C SER A 180 2.64 -1.81 19.38
N VAL A 181 1.82 -2.02 20.40
CA VAL A 181 0.90 -0.98 20.93
C VAL A 181 1.63 0.33 21.28
N PRO A 182 2.72 0.33 22.07
CA PRO A 182 3.42 1.58 22.40
C PRO A 182 4.03 2.27 21.17
N VAL A 183 4.58 1.49 20.24
CA VAL A 183 5.22 2.02 19.01
C VAL A 183 4.17 2.63 18.09
N ALA A 184 3.03 1.95 17.92
CA ALA A 184 1.90 2.44 17.13
C ALA A 184 1.34 3.76 17.68
N ASP A 185 1.15 3.84 19.01
CA ASP A 185 0.67 5.06 19.67
C ASP A 185 1.68 6.21 19.52
N THR A 186 2.98 5.95 19.74
CA THR A 186 4.03 6.96 19.57
C THR A 186 4.05 7.52 18.16
N TYR A 187 4.12 6.66 17.14
CA TYR A 187 4.13 7.08 15.73
C TYR A 187 2.89 7.90 15.37
N SER A 188 1.71 7.35 15.66
CA SER A 188 0.44 7.96 15.25
C SER A 188 0.21 9.30 15.92
N ARG A 189 0.45 9.40 17.22
CA ARG A 189 0.33 10.64 17.99
C ARG A 189 1.31 11.69 17.48
N ARG A 190 2.60 11.30 17.31
CA ARG A 190 3.63 12.23 16.85
C ARG A 190 3.36 12.74 15.43
N LEU A 191 2.94 11.87 14.53
CA LEU A 191 2.55 12.27 13.18
C LEU A 191 1.37 13.26 13.20
N ARG A 192 0.35 13.00 14.01
CA ARG A 192 -0.79 13.93 14.16
C ARG A 192 -0.37 15.29 14.73
N GLU A 193 0.49 15.31 15.74
CA GLU A 193 1.02 16.55 16.31
C GLU A 193 1.72 17.40 15.24
N LEU A 194 2.58 16.78 14.44
CA LEU A 194 3.34 17.45 13.38
C LEU A 194 2.47 17.87 12.19
N ALA A 195 1.56 17.01 11.75
CA ALA A 195 0.66 17.30 10.63
C ALA A 195 -0.41 18.36 10.98
N GLY A 196 -0.71 18.53 12.26
CA GLY A 196 -1.79 19.38 12.74
C GLY A 196 -3.17 18.73 12.69
N PRO A 197 -4.16 19.28 13.41
CA PRO A 197 -5.44 18.61 13.67
C PRO A 197 -6.36 18.48 12.44
N GLY A 198 -6.15 19.28 11.41
CA GLY A 198 -7.02 19.29 10.22
C GLY A 198 -6.43 18.65 8.97
N TYR A 199 -5.19 18.15 9.02
CA TYR A 199 -4.56 17.54 7.86
C TYR A 199 -5.06 16.10 7.66
N PRO A 200 -5.54 15.70 6.44
CA PRO A 200 -6.09 14.38 6.22
C PRO A 200 -5.04 13.28 6.29
N LEU A 201 -5.15 12.40 7.26
CA LEU A 201 -4.30 11.25 7.47
C LEU A 201 -5.09 9.95 7.26
N VAL A 202 -4.59 9.06 6.43
CA VAL A 202 -5.13 7.72 6.16
C VAL A 202 -4.18 6.68 6.74
N ALA A 203 -4.69 5.76 7.55
CA ALA A 203 -3.92 4.60 8.01
C ALA A 203 -4.16 3.43 7.06
N THR A 204 -3.17 3.07 6.25
CA THR A 204 -3.19 1.82 5.49
C THR A 204 -2.70 0.70 6.37
N VAL A 205 -3.53 -0.34 6.52
CA VAL A 205 -3.34 -1.39 7.53
C VAL A 205 -3.66 -2.78 6.96
N PRO A 206 -3.09 -3.87 7.52
CA PRO A 206 -3.45 -5.22 7.15
C PRO A 206 -4.91 -5.53 7.49
N ARG A 207 -5.48 -6.60 6.92
CA ARG A 207 -6.86 -7.02 7.22
C ARG A 207 -6.98 -7.58 8.63
N PRO A 208 -7.96 -7.14 9.45
CA PRO A 208 -8.10 -7.60 10.84
C PRO A 208 -8.29 -9.09 11.00
N ARG A 209 -9.08 -9.72 10.13
CA ARG A 209 -9.37 -11.16 10.16
C ARG A 209 -8.12 -12.03 10.25
N TYR A 210 -7.03 -11.62 9.60
CA TYR A 210 -5.78 -12.37 9.51
C TYR A 210 -4.68 -11.85 10.41
N ASN A 211 -4.91 -10.72 11.09
CA ASN A 211 -3.92 -10.01 11.90
C ASN A 211 -4.47 -9.70 13.32
N LYS A 212 -4.88 -10.77 14.01
CA LYS A 212 -5.35 -10.65 15.39
C LYS A 212 -4.24 -10.10 16.29
N GLY A 213 -4.62 -9.15 17.16
CA GLY A 213 -3.68 -8.47 18.05
C GLY A 213 -2.86 -7.34 17.43
N TYR A 214 -3.08 -7.02 16.15
CA TYR A 214 -2.52 -5.81 15.55
C TYR A 214 -3.19 -4.57 16.18
N PRO A 215 -2.43 -3.48 16.47
CA PRO A 215 -2.92 -2.35 17.27
C PRO A 215 -3.77 -1.35 16.46
N TYR A 216 -4.89 -1.82 15.89
CA TYR A 216 -5.77 -0.99 15.04
C TYR A 216 -6.29 0.25 15.76
N ALA A 217 -6.73 0.11 17.01
CA ALA A 217 -7.34 1.19 17.77
C ALA A 217 -6.33 2.32 18.05
N GLU A 218 -5.10 1.96 18.42
CA GLU A 218 -4.04 2.90 18.74
C GLU A 218 -3.61 3.70 17.49
N ILE A 219 -3.49 3.01 16.35
CA ILE A 219 -3.17 3.66 15.07
C ILE A 219 -4.32 4.57 14.65
N VAL A 220 -5.50 4.00 14.46
CA VAL A 220 -6.64 4.68 13.81
C VAL A 220 -7.17 5.86 14.63
N ARG A 221 -6.95 5.87 15.94
CA ARG A 221 -7.34 6.99 16.82
C ARG A 221 -6.85 8.34 16.33
N GLN A 222 -5.64 8.39 15.80
CA GLN A 222 -4.98 9.63 15.36
C GLN A 222 -5.17 9.91 13.87
N PHE A 223 -5.76 8.99 13.12
CA PHE A 223 -6.01 9.12 11.68
C PHE A 223 -7.47 9.49 11.40
N ASP A 224 -7.72 10.01 10.20
CA ASP A 224 -9.06 10.45 9.78
C ASP A 224 -9.81 9.36 9.02
N ALA A 225 -9.09 8.40 8.43
CA ALA A 225 -9.64 7.22 7.77
C ALA A 225 -8.73 6.01 7.95
N VAL A 226 -9.28 4.82 7.72
CA VAL A 226 -8.53 3.56 7.69
C VAL A 226 -8.71 2.87 6.34
N ALA A 227 -7.58 2.44 5.74
CA ALA A 227 -7.53 1.78 4.45
C ALA A 227 -7.02 0.32 4.61
N PRO A 228 -7.92 -0.65 4.87
CA PRO A 228 -7.50 -2.05 4.96
C PRO A 228 -7.06 -2.58 3.60
N MET A 229 -5.92 -3.29 3.56
CA MET A 229 -5.40 -3.97 2.38
C MET A 229 -6.20 -5.24 2.10
N VAL A 230 -7.30 -5.11 1.35
CA VAL A 230 -8.22 -6.20 1.03
C VAL A 230 -7.72 -6.96 -0.19
N TYR A 231 -6.55 -7.61 -0.06
CA TYR A 231 -6.01 -8.50 -1.09
C TYR A 231 -6.62 -9.89 -0.89
N TRP A 232 -7.47 -10.32 -1.81
CA TRP A 232 -8.29 -11.53 -1.61
C TRP A 232 -7.56 -12.84 -1.87
N LEU A 233 -6.42 -12.85 -2.57
CA LEU A 233 -5.55 -14.03 -2.73
C LEU A 233 -6.33 -15.29 -3.15
N GLY A 234 -7.21 -15.17 -4.15
CA GLY A 234 -8.07 -16.27 -4.64
C GLY A 234 -9.35 -16.51 -3.86
N ARG A 235 -9.59 -15.79 -2.77
CA ARG A 235 -10.89 -15.83 -2.07
C ARG A 235 -11.93 -14.95 -2.77
N ASP A 236 -13.15 -14.90 -2.27
CA ASP A 236 -14.21 -14.03 -2.80
C ASP A 236 -13.97 -12.56 -2.36
N PRO A 237 -13.72 -11.63 -3.31
CA PRO A 237 -13.48 -10.24 -3.00
C PRO A 237 -14.61 -9.57 -2.20
N ALA A 238 -15.85 -9.93 -2.47
CA ALA A 238 -17.01 -9.35 -1.80
C ALA A 238 -17.05 -9.74 -0.32
N VAL A 239 -16.75 -11.01 -0.02
CA VAL A 239 -16.67 -11.52 1.37
C VAL A 239 -15.52 -10.83 2.11
N GLU A 240 -14.37 -10.64 1.46
CA GLU A 240 -13.20 -10.02 2.08
C GLU A 240 -13.44 -8.52 2.37
N VAL A 241 -14.13 -7.79 1.49
CA VAL A 241 -14.55 -6.39 1.73
C VAL A 241 -15.54 -6.32 2.87
N ASP A 242 -16.59 -7.15 2.82
CA ASP A 242 -17.63 -7.16 3.86
C ASP A 242 -17.04 -7.41 5.25
N GLN A 243 -16.16 -8.39 5.35
CA GLN A 243 -15.49 -8.71 6.60
C GLN A 243 -14.59 -7.58 7.08
N ALA A 244 -13.75 -6.99 6.20
CA ALA A 244 -12.85 -5.90 6.58
C ALA A 244 -13.62 -4.67 7.08
N VAL A 245 -14.72 -4.31 6.41
CA VAL A 245 -15.58 -3.20 6.83
C VAL A 245 -16.25 -3.52 8.17
N THR A 246 -16.74 -4.74 8.36
CA THR A 246 -17.37 -5.16 9.62
C THR A 246 -16.39 -5.11 10.78
N ASP A 247 -15.20 -5.66 10.60
CA ASP A 247 -14.17 -5.74 11.65
C ASP A 247 -13.66 -4.36 12.09
N LEU A 248 -13.65 -3.37 11.20
CA LEU A 248 -13.15 -2.02 11.46
C LEU A 248 -14.25 -1.00 11.83
N ALA A 249 -15.52 -1.34 11.66
CA ALA A 249 -16.64 -0.42 11.90
C ALA A 249 -16.65 0.18 13.31
N GLY A 250 -16.25 -0.62 14.32
CA GLY A 250 -16.17 -0.18 15.71
C GLY A 250 -15.14 0.91 16.00
N LEU A 251 -14.22 1.21 15.04
CA LEU A 251 -13.23 2.29 15.18
C LEU A 251 -13.83 3.68 14.90
N GLY A 252 -15.05 3.77 14.35
CA GLY A 252 -15.76 5.04 14.12
C GLY A 252 -15.11 5.95 13.09
N LYS A 253 -14.34 5.40 12.15
CA LYS A 253 -13.66 6.15 11.08
C LYS A 253 -14.15 5.68 9.70
N PRO A 254 -14.14 6.55 8.67
CA PRO A 254 -14.32 6.13 7.30
C PRO A 254 -13.37 4.99 6.92
N ILE A 255 -13.90 3.98 6.23
CA ILE A 255 -13.13 2.82 5.78
C ILE A 255 -12.97 2.92 4.26
N MET A 256 -11.73 2.82 3.78
CA MET A 256 -11.36 3.01 2.38
C MET A 256 -10.56 1.80 1.87
N PRO A 257 -11.22 0.66 1.53
CA PRO A 257 -10.53 -0.59 1.23
C PRO A 257 -9.62 -0.47 0.01
N VAL A 258 -8.45 -1.14 0.09
CA VAL A 258 -7.48 -1.25 -1.01
C VAL A 258 -7.64 -2.63 -1.65
N GLY A 259 -8.03 -2.67 -2.91
CA GLY A 259 -8.24 -3.89 -3.69
C GLY A 259 -6.98 -4.37 -4.39
N GLN A 260 -6.99 -5.64 -4.80
CA GLN A 260 -5.89 -6.32 -5.46
C GLN A 260 -5.98 -6.14 -6.99
N ALA A 261 -4.92 -5.57 -7.61
CA ALA A 261 -4.77 -5.50 -9.07
C ALA A 261 -3.38 -6.00 -9.51
N TYR A 262 -2.81 -6.95 -8.78
CA TYR A 262 -1.48 -7.51 -9.00
C TYR A 262 -1.49 -9.05 -8.86
N ASP A 263 -0.44 -9.70 -9.35
CA ASP A 263 -0.22 -11.13 -9.19
C ASP A 263 0.20 -11.46 -7.75
N ALA A 264 -0.70 -12.05 -7.00
CA ALA A 264 -0.46 -12.50 -5.63
C ALA A 264 -0.01 -13.97 -5.54
N GLY A 265 0.35 -14.61 -6.65
CA GLY A 265 0.90 -15.97 -6.65
C GLY A 265 2.11 -16.13 -5.72
N PRO A 266 3.08 -15.19 -5.70
CA PRO A 266 4.19 -15.22 -4.76
C PRO A 266 3.79 -15.15 -3.27
N GLU A 267 2.62 -14.60 -2.96
CA GLU A 267 2.05 -14.50 -1.61
C GLU A 267 1.12 -15.67 -1.25
N GLY A 268 1.09 -16.71 -2.09
CA GLY A 268 0.26 -17.90 -1.88
C GLY A 268 -1.16 -17.80 -2.45
N GLY A 269 -1.46 -16.78 -3.25
CA GLY A 269 -2.66 -16.68 -4.06
C GLY A 269 -2.56 -17.52 -5.36
N PRO A 270 -3.61 -17.53 -6.18
CA PRO A 270 -3.53 -18.04 -7.54
C PRO A 270 -2.48 -17.26 -8.36
N PRO A 271 -1.77 -17.94 -9.28
CA PRO A 271 -0.80 -17.26 -10.14
C PRO A 271 -1.51 -16.32 -11.14
N GLY A 272 -0.86 -15.20 -11.42
CA GLY A 272 -1.35 -14.17 -12.31
C GLY A 272 -2.26 -13.12 -11.63
N PRO A 273 -2.48 -11.98 -12.30
CA PRO A 273 -3.37 -10.94 -11.78
C PRO A 273 -4.82 -11.45 -11.76
N PRO A 274 -5.63 -11.00 -10.79
CA PRO A 274 -7.02 -11.45 -10.70
C PRO A 274 -7.81 -11.03 -11.95
N PRO A 275 -8.77 -11.87 -12.40
CA PRO A 275 -9.64 -11.54 -13.52
C PRO A 275 -10.52 -10.32 -13.19
N LYS A 276 -10.94 -9.57 -14.22
CA LYS A 276 -11.72 -8.33 -14.08
C LYS A 276 -12.99 -8.49 -13.25
N GLU A 277 -13.64 -9.65 -13.35
CA GLU A 277 -14.87 -9.98 -12.61
C GLU A 277 -14.66 -9.91 -11.09
N GLN A 278 -13.46 -10.23 -10.61
CA GLN A 278 -13.13 -10.12 -9.19
C GLN A 278 -12.98 -8.66 -8.76
N LEU A 279 -12.42 -7.78 -9.61
CA LEU A 279 -12.39 -6.34 -9.34
C LEU A 279 -13.80 -5.76 -9.31
N VAL A 280 -14.67 -6.15 -10.24
CA VAL A 280 -16.08 -5.74 -10.25
C VAL A 280 -16.78 -6.16 -8.97
N ARG A 281 -16.58 -7.40 -8.48
CA ARG A 281 -17.15 -7.87 -7.21
C ARG A 281 -16.64 -7.08 -6.01
N PHE A 282 -15.34 -6.76 -5.97
CA PHE A 282 -14.76 -5.88 -4.93
C PHE A 282 -15.44 -4.52 -4.93
N ILE A 283 -15.56 -3.88 -6.10
CA ILE A 283 -16.15 -2.54 -6.25
C ILE A 283 -17.61 -2.54 -5.80
N GLN A 284 -18.40 -3.52 -6.27
CA GLN A 284 -19.81 -3.65 -5.91
C GLN A 284 -20.00 -3.84 -4.41
N ALA A 285 -19.15 -4.65 -3.78
CA ALA A 285 -19.19 -4.86 -2.32
C ALA A 285 -18.84 -3.58 -1.57
N ALA A 286 -17.80 -2.86 -1.98
CA ALA A 286 -17.40 -1.58 -1.38
C ALA A 286 -18.54 -0.55 -1.47
N GLN A 287 -19.18 -0.44 -2.63
CA GLN A 287 -20.33 0.44 -2.84
C GLN A 287 -21.55 0.03 -1.99
N THR A 288 -21.86 -1.26 -1.93
CA THR A 288 -22.96 -1.80 -1.12
C THR A 288 -22.75 -1.50 0.37
N ARG A 289 -21.50 -1.51 0.84
CA ARG A 289 -21.15 -1.13 2.21
C ARG A 289 -21.09 0.37 2.44
N GLY A 290 -21.36 1.19 1.43
CA GLY A 290 -21.43 2.65 1.52
C GLY A 290 -20.07 3.31 1.80
N VAL A 291 -18.96 2.69 1.40
CA VAL A 291 -17.63 3.32 1.54
C VAL A 291 -17.54 4.54 0.61
N THR A 292 -16.95 5.61 1.09
CA THR A 292 -16.84 6.87 0.33
C THR A 292 -15.68 6.88 -0.66
N GLY A 293 -14.74 5.96 -0.52
CA GLY A 293 -13.59 5.80 -1.39
C GLY A 293 -13.00 4.40 -1.31
N PHE A 294 -12.38 3.98 -2.37
CA PHE A 294 -11.60 2.74 -2.45
C PHE A 294 -10.47 2.91 -3.46
N SER A 295 -9.48 2.03 -3.42
CA SER A 295 -8.33 2.12 -4.34
C SER A 295 -7.84 0.73 -4.73
N PHE A 296 -6.89 0.66 -5.66
CA PHE A 296 -6.28 -0.59 -6.09
C PHE A 296 -4.75 -0.52 -6.02
N TRP A 297 -4.17 -1.59 -5.55
CA TRP A 297 -2.75 -1.87 -5.58
C TRP A 297 -2.47 -2.81 -6.77
N VAL A 298 -1.73 -2.46 -7.82
CA VAL A 298 -0.93 -1.28 -8.04
C VAL A 298 -0.90 -0.96 -9.55
N TRP A 299 -0.67 0.29 -9.94
CA TRP A 299 -0.76 0.81 -11.31
C TRP A 299 -0.03 -0.03 -12.35
N HIS A 300 1.26 -0.30 -12.13
CA HIS A 300 2.14 -0.88 -13.15
C HIS A 300 1.87 -2.36 -13.45
N THR A 301 1.12 -3.06 -12.61
CA THR A 301 0.71 -4.45 -12.83
C THR A 301 -0.75 -4.58 -13.27
N THR A 302 -1.52 -3.49 -13.20
CA THR A 302 -2.94 -3.48 -13.58
C THR A 302 -3.09 -3.71 -15.08
N THR A 303 -3.80 -4.78 -15.45
CA THR A 303 -3.99 -5.19 -16.86
C THR A 303 -5.02 -4.31 -17.58
N PRO A 304 -5.04 -4.32 -18.93
CA PRO A 304 -6.07 -3.60 -19.70
C PRO A 304 -7.51 -3.95 -19.32
N ASP A 305 -7.79 -5.23 -19.05
CA ASP A 305 -9.14 -5.68 -18.63
C ASP A 305 -9.51 -5.18 -17.24
N GLN A 306 -8.53 -5.15 -16.30
CA GLN A 306 -8.72 -4.58 -14.97
C GLN A 306 -8.95 -3.06 -15.06
N TRP A 307 -8.21 -2.35 -15.90
CA TRP A 307 -8.44 -0.92 -16.18
C TRP A 307 -9.84 -0.68 -16.74
N ALA A 308 -10.34 -1.56 -17.62
CA ALA A 308 -11.70 -1.49 -18.13
C ALA A 308 -12.72 -1.67 -17.01
N ALA A 309 -12.53 -2.66 -16.13
CA ALA A 309 -13.42 -2.90 -14.98
C ALA A 309 -13.47 -1.68 -14.03
N ILE A 310 -12.32 -1.06 -13.72
CA ILE A 310 -12.25 0.13 -12.88
C ILE A 310 -12.95 1.33 -13.55
N ARG A 311 -12.84 1.46 -14.87
CA ARG A 311 -13.51 2.53 -15.64
C ARG A 311 -15.03 2.38 -15.63
N GLU A 312 -15.52 1.17 -15.86
CA GLU A 312 -16.96 0.86 -15.96
C GLU A 312 -17.69 0.96 -14.62
N ALA A 313 -16.95 0.85 -13.51
CA ALA A 313 -17.52 1.01 -12.20
C ALA A 313 -17.95 2.47 -11.98
N HIS A 314 -19.22 2.67 -11.68
CA HIS A 314 -19.73 3.98 -11.23
C HIS A 314 -19.15 4.29 -9.83
N SER A 315 -18.81 5.54 -9.59
CA SER A 315 -18.33 6.02 -8.27
C SER A 315 -19.49 6.37 -7.36
#